data_daf105895c44d594da6526713211eaf4
#
_entry.id   daf105895c44d594da6526713211eaf4
#
_cell.length_a   1.000
_cell.length_b   1.000
_cell.length_c   1.000
_cell.angle_alpha   90.00
_cell.angle_beta   90.00
_cell.angle_gamma   90.00
#
_symmetry.space_group_name_H-M   'P 1'
#
loop_
_entity.id
_entity.type
_entity.pdbx_description
1 polymer ?
#
loop_
_entity_poly.entity_id
_entity_poly.type
_entity_poly.pdbx_seq_one_letter_code
_entity_poly.pdbx_strand_id
1 'polypeptide(L)'
;MLCVVQGSVVEQHADAIVNAANHTLLGGGGVDGAIHRAAGPGLLEECRTLGGCRTGEAKATGAYGIRQARHVIHTVGPVYSARRADACRRELESCYRSSCELALELGDASIAFPAISCGVYGYPLEEGLTVALEVLASYAPRFQRVVLALFKSGEYAVARDVAAGLYPVREGPEGLVAQA
;
A
#
# COMPACT_ATOMS: atom_id res chain seq x y z
N MET A 1 -7.97 11.48 6.85
CA MET A 1 -7.46 10.88 8.12
C MET A 1 -6.48 9.78 7.76
N LEU A 2 -5.26 9.79 8.33
CA LEU A 2 -4.25 8.74 8.15
C LEU A 2 -4.21 7.82 9.37
N CYS A 3 -4.41 6.52 9.16
CA CYS A 3 -4.42 5.49 10.20
C CYS A 3 -3.30 4.48 9.98
N VAL A 4 -2.59 4.11 11.05
CA VAL A 4 -1.63 3.00 11.06
C VAL A 4 -2.24 1.88 11.88
N VAL A 5 -2.45 0.72 11.27
CA VAL A 5 -3.15 -0.40 11.89
C VAL A 5 -2.33 -1.68 11.84
N GLN A 6 -2.49 -2.53 12.85
CA GLN A 6 -1.97 -3.89 12.79
C GLN A 6 -3.00 -4.80 12.15
N GLY A 7 -2.65 -5.47 11.06
CA GLY A 7 -3.53 -6.41 10.37
C GLY A 7 -3.19 -6.56 8.89
N SER A 8 -3.94 -7.42 8.23
CA SER A 8 -3.81 -7.63 6.79
C SER A 8 -4.47 -6.49 6.01
N VAL A 9 -3.82 -6.03 4.95
CA VAL A 9 -4.43 -5.07 4.02
C VAL A 9 -5.72 -5.60 3.39
N VAL A 10 -5.79 -6.92 3.20
CA VAL A 10 -6.97 -7.62 2.64
C VAL A 10 -8.21 -7.48 3.52
N GLU A 11 -8.01 -7.36 4.83
CA GLU A 11 -9.10 -7.26 5.82
C GLU A 11 -9.60 -5.82 6.02
N GLN A 12 -8.93 -4.85 5.42
CA GLN A 12 -9.29 -3.45 5.59
C GLN A 12 -10.57 -3.11 4.81
N HIS A 13 -11.49 -2.42 5.48
CA HIS A 13 -12.65 -1.82 4.82
C HIS A 13 -12.22 -0.50 4.16
N ALA A 14 -11.96 -0.54 2.88
CA ALA A 14 -11.56 0.62 2.07
C ALA A 14 -12.04 0.43 0.63
N ASP A 15 -12.37 1.52 -0.07
CA ASP A 15 -12.80 1.45 -1.46
C ASP A 15 -11.71 0.85 -2.36
N ALA A 16 -10.45 1.21 -2.11
CA ALA A 16 -9.29 0.63 -2.78
C ALA A 16 -8.35 -0.08 -1.79
N ILE A 17 -7.86 -1.26 -2.19
CA ILE A 17 -6.79 -2.00 -1.51
C ILE A 17 -5.59 -2.04 -2.45
N VAL A 18 -4.41 -1.65 -1.95
CA VAL A 18 -3.18 -1.64 -2.73
C VAL A 18 -2.45 -2.97 -2.62
N ASN A 19 -2.07 -3.49 -3.77
CA ASN A 19 -1.23 -4.67 -3.91
C ASN A 19 0.22 -4.28 -4.23
N ALA A 20 1.16 -4.80 -3.45
CA ALA A 20 2.59 -4.75 -3.77
C ALA A 20 2.90 -5.90 -4.75
N ALA A 21 2.71 -5.63 -6.04
CA ALA A 21 2.85 -6.58 -7.13
C ALA A 21 4.29 -6.65 -7.67
N ASN A 22 4.55 -7.67 -8.49
CA ASN A 22 5.73 -7.69 -9.37
C ASN A 22 5.36 -7.15 -10.77
N HIS A 23 6.35 -7.00 -11.64
CA HIS A 23 6.17 -6.42 -12.98
C HIS A 23 5.15 -7.15 -13.86
N THR A 24 4.97 -8.45 -13.66
CA THR A 24 4.04 -9.25 -14.47
C THR A 24 2.58 -8.99 -14.11
N LEU A 25 2.29 -8.59 -12.88
CA LEU A 25 0.95 -8.52 -12.27
C LEU A 25 0.23 -9.89 -12.21
N LEU A 26 0.94 -10.98 -12.37
CA LEU A 26 0.35 -12.33 -12.47
C LEU A 26 0.41 -13.11 -11.16
N GLY A 27 0.52 -12.42 -10.04
CA GLY A 27 0.57 -13.03 -8.72
C GLY A 27 2.00 -13.33 -8.25
N GLY A 28 2.10 -13.73 -7.00
CA GLY A 28 3.36 -14.04 -6.33
C GLY A 28 3.13 -14.44 -4.89
N GLY A 29 4.12 -14.24 -4.04
CA GLY A 29 4.06 -14.51 -2.60
C GLY A 29 3.67 -13.28 -1.79
N GLY A 30 3.75 -13.40 -0.45
CA GLY A 30 3.49 -12.30 0.46
C GLY A 30 2.09 -11.70 0.32
N VAL A 31 1.99 -10.37 0.35
CA VAL A 31 0.71 -9.67 0.22
C VAL A 31 0.05 -9.90 -1.13
N ASP A 32 0.83 -9.99 -2.20
CA ASP A 32 0.34 -10.29 -3.56
C ASP A 32 -0.40 -11.64 -3.59
N GLY A 33 0.21 -12.68 -3.04
CA GLY A 33 -0.44 -13.99 -2.90
C GLY A 33 -1.69 -13.96 -2.04
N ALA A 34 -1.69 -13.21 -0.94
CA ALA A 34 -2.84 -13.07 -0.06
C ALA A 34 -4.03 -12.39 -0.78
N ILE A 35 -3.76 -11.31 -1.53
CA ILE A 35 -4.77 -10.60 -2.32
C ILE A 35 -5.35 -11.51 -3.40
N HIS A 36 -4.51 -12.20 -4.17
CA HIS A 36 -4.99 -13.13 -5.21
C HIS A 36 -5.84 -14.26 -4.64
N ARG A 37 -5.46 -14.85 -3.49
CA ARG A 37 -6.28 -15.88 -2.83
C ARG A 37 -7.64 -15.35 -2.37
N ALA A 38 -7.65 -14.15 -1.80
CA ALA A 38 -8.90 -13.53 -1.30
C ALA A 38 -9.83 -13.10 -2.45
N ALA A 39 -9.27 -12.57 -3.52
CA ALA A 39 -10.04 -12.13 -4.69
C ALA A 39 -10.57 -13.29 -5.54
N GLY A 40 -9.86 -14.40 -5.57
CA GLY A 40 -10.17 -15.53 -6.43
C GLY A 40 -9.66 -15.35 -7.87
N PRO A 41 -9.98 -16.30 -8.78
CA PRO A 41 -9.35 -16.41 -10.11
C PRO A 41 -9.66 -15.25 -11.05
N GLY A 42 -10.77 -14.55 -10.86
CA GLY A 42 -11.15 -13.39 -11.69
C GLY A 42 -10.13 -12.26 -11.65
N LEU A 43 -9.47 -12.05 -10.53
CA LEU A 43 -8.41 -11.05 -10.41
C LEU A 43 -7.24 -11.34 -11.36
N LEU A 44 -6.77 -12.58 -11.40
CA LEU A 44 -5.68 -12.97 -12.29
C LEU A 44 -6.07 -12.83 -13.77
N GLU A 45 -7.31 -13.17 -14.13
CA GLU A 45 -7.80 -13.03 -15.49
C GLU A 45 -7.79 -11.57 -15.94
N GLU A 46 -8.26 -10.65 -15.10
CA GLU A 46 -8.20 -9.21 -15.40
C GLU A 46 -6.74 -8.71 -15.43
N CYS A 47 -5.90 -9.11 -14.50
CA CYS A 47 -4.48 -8.74 -14.48
C CYS A 47 -3.75 -9.11 -15.79
N ARG A 48 -4.08 -10.23 -16.41
CA ARG A 48 -3.51 -10.64 -17.70
C ARG A 48 -3.77 -9.64 -18.81
N THR A 49 -4.86 -8.91 -18.76
CA THR A 49 -5.23 -7.88 -19.76
C THR A 49 -4.43 -6.60 -19.63
N LEU A 50 -3.76 -6.39 -18.48
CA LEU A 50 -3.06 -5.14 -18.18
C LEU A 50 -1.67 -5.04 -18.82
N GLY A 51 -1.07 -6.16 -19.23
CA GLY A 51 0.23 -6.18 -19.90
C GLY A 51 1.40 -5.79 -18.97
N GLY A 52 1.31 -6.10 -17.68
CA GLY A 52 2.34 -5.76 -16.70
C GLY A 52 2.28 -4.30 -16.22
N CYS A 53 3.24 -3.94 -15.37
CA CYS A 53 3.35 -2.61 -14.76
C CYS A 53 4.81 -2.29 -14.48
N ARG A 54 5.22 -1.04 -14.65
CA ARG A 54 6.59 -0.59 -14.37
C ARG A 54 6.74 -0.21 -12.90
N THR A 55 7.98 -0.26 -12.39
CA THR A 55 8.30 0.26 -11.06
C THR A 55 7.84 1.71 -10.89
N GLY A 56 7.12 1.99 -9.82
CA GLY A 56 6.59 3.31 -9.50
C GLY A 56 5.25 3.66 -10.14
N GLU A 57 4.77 2.85 -11.07
CA GLU A 57 3.44 2.99 -11.69
C GLU A 57 2.38 2.18 -10.92
N ALA A 58 1.11 2.46 -11.19
CA ALA A 58 -0.03 1.74 -10.64
C ALA A 58 -1.08 1.45 -11.71
N LYS A 59 -1.75 0.29 -11.62
CA LYS A 59 -2.88 -0.12 -12.45
C LYS A 59 -3.99 -0.70 -11.60
N ALA A 60 -5.23 -0.47 -11.96
CA ALA A 60 -6.38 -0.92 -11.18
C ALA A 60 -7.12 -2.09 -11.83
N THR A 61 -7.69 -2.94 -10.98
CA THR A 61 -8.66 -3.98 -11.31
C THR A 61 -9.85 -3.90 -10.36
N GLY A 62 -10.90 -4.66 -10.65
CA GLY A 62 -11.92 -4.96 -9.65
C GLY A 62 -11.35 -5.76 -8.47
N ALA A 63 -12.07 -5.76 -7.36
CA ALA A 63 -11.66 -6.48 -6.14
C ALA A 63 -12.20 -7.91 -6.05
N TYR A 64 -13.14 -8.28 -6.91
CA TYR A 64 -13.74 -9.63 -7.01
C TYR A 64 -14.23 -10.18 -5.68
N GLY A 65 -13.63 -11.24 -5.15
CA GLY A 65 -14.02 -11.86 -3.88
C GLY A 65 -13.71 -11.04 -2.63
N ILE A 66 -12.95 -9.96 -2.75
CA ILE A 66 -12.66 -9.03 -1.63
C ILE A 66 -13.85 -8.08 -1.49
N ARG A 67 -14.86 -8.48 -0.72
CA ARG A 67 -16.16 -7.79 -0.64
C ARG A 67 -16.11 -6.41 0.03
N GLN A 68 -15.09 -6.14 0.83
CA GLN A 68 -14.90 -4.88 1.55
C GLN A 68 -14.19 -3.81 0.71
N ALA A 69 -13.81 -4.12 -0.54
CA ALA A 69 -13.18 -3.20 -1.47
C ALA A 69 -13.92 -3.19 -2.81
N ARG A 70 -13.77 -2.10 -3.55
CA ARG A 70 -14.25 -1.94 -4.94
C ARG A 70 -13.15 -2.25 -5.93
N HIS A 71 -11.93 -1.77 -5.62
CA HIS A 71 -10.77 -1.88 -6.50
C HIS A 71 -9.57 -2.51 -5.78
N VAL A 72 -8.75 -3.23 -6.55
CA VAL A 72 -7.37 -3.52 -6.21
C VAL A 72 -6.47 -2.65 -7.08
N ILE A 73 -5.60 -1.88 -6.45
CA ILE A 73 -4.60 -1.05 -7.12
C ILE A 73 -3.27 -1.77 -7.02
N HIS A 74 -2.74 -2.21 -8.15
CA HIS A 74 -1.48 -2.91 -8.26
C HIS A 74 -0.36 -1.92 -8.53
N THR A 75 0.63 -1.85 -7.66
CA THR A 75 1.83 -1.05 -7.84
C THR A 75 3.07 -1.90 -7.67
N VAL A 76 4.13 -1.56 -8.39
CA VAL A 76 5.40 -2.30 -8.40
C VAL A 76 6.46 -1.48 -7.71
N GLY A 77 6.80 -1.88 -6.49
CA GLY A 77 7.86 -1.23 -5.72
C GLY A 77 9.26 -1.57 -6.22
N PRO A 78 10.27 -0.77 -5.86
CA PRO A 78 11.65 -1.07 -6.19
C PRO A 78 12.18 -2.28 -5.43
N VAL A 79 13.04 -3.06 -6.07
CA VAL A 79 13.97 -3.96 -5.37
C VAL A 79 15.09 -3.09 -4.82
N TYR A 80 15.22 -3.05 -3.50
CA TYR A 80 16.16 -2.15 -2.85
C TYR A 80 17.61 -2.48 -3.17
N SER A 81 18.39 -1.45 -3.41
CA SER A 81 19.84 -1.52 -3.53
C SER A 81 20.46 -0.28 -2.89
N ALA A 82 21.40 -0.48 -1.95
CA ALA A 82 22.11 0.63 -1.30
C ALA A 82 22.87 1.52 -2.30
N ARG A 83 23.32 0.96 -3.43
CA ARG A 83 23.98 1.72 -4.50
C ARG A 83 23.02 2.63 -5.27
N ARG A 84 21.71 2.38 -5.17
CA ARG A 84 20.64 3.12 -5.83
C ARG A 84 19.64 3.68 -4.82
N ALA A 85 20.04 3.91 -3.57
CA ALA A 85 19.13 4.29 -2.47
C ALA A 85 18.23 5.47 -2.83
N ASP A 86 18.78 6.54 -3.41
CA ASP A 86 18.01 7.71 -3.82
C ASP A 86 17.01 7.40 -4.95
N ALA A 87 17.39 6.56 -5.91
CA ALA A 87 16.49 6.13 -6.97
C ALA A 87 15.37 5.23 -6.40
N CYS A 88 15.72 4.28 -5.52
CA CYS A 88 14.74 3.43 -4.84
C CYS A 88 13.76 4.26 -4.00
N ARG A 89 14.23 5.33 -3.33
CA ARG A 89 13.35 6.24 -2.59
C ARG A 89 12.34 6.92 -3.52
N ARG A 90 12.80 7.50 -4.64
CA ARG A 90 11.89 8.13 -5.61
C ARG A 90 10.90 7.16 -6.23
N GLU A 91 11.34 5.94 -6.54
CA GLU A 91 10.48 4.88 -7.07
C GLU A 91 9.42 4.46 -6.04
N LEU A 92 9.79 4.34 -4.76
CA LEU A 92 8.85 4.01 -3.68
C LEU A 92 7.84 5.15 -3.43
N GLU A 93 8.30 6.41 -3.40
CA GLU A 93 7.42 7.58 -3.34
C GLU A 93 6.42 7.59 -4.49
N SER A 94 6.87 7.24 -5.70
CA SER A 94 6.03 7.14 -6.89
C SER A 94 4.95 6.07 -6.75
N CYS A 95 5.25 4.91 -6.13
CA CYS A 95 4.27 3.86 -5.89
C CYS A 95 3.10 4.35 -5.03
N TYR A 96 3.39 4.99 -3.91
CA TYR A 96 2.35 5.54 -3.03
C TYR A 96 1.56 6.66 -3.71
N ARG A 97 2.26 7.57 -4.41
CA ARG A 97 1.64 8.67 -5.13
C ARG A 97 0.73 8.19 -6.27
N SER A 98 1.24 7.36 -7.16
CA SER A 98 0.49 6.83 -8.31
C SER A 98 -0.75 6.06 -7.87
N SER A 99 -0.65 5.31 -6.77
CA SER A 99 -1.79 4.59 -6.20
C SER A 99 -2.84 5.53 -5.64
N CYS A 100 -2.45 6.58 -4.92
CA CYS A 100 -3.39 7.59 -4.43
C CYS A 100 -4.09 8.35 -5.58
N GLU A 101 -3.33 8.79 -6.58
CA GLU A 101 -3.92 9.49 -7.73
C GLU A 101 -4.91 8.61 -8.48
N LEU A 102 -4.55 7.35 -8.74
CA LEU A 102 -5.43 6.41 -9.42
C LEU A 102 -6.71 6.14 -8.62
N ALA A 103 -6.63 5.98 -7.29
CA ALA A 103 -7.80 5.83 -6.44
C ALA A 103 -8.74 7.05 -6.53
N LEU A 104 -8.18 8.26 -6.51
CA LEU A 104 -8.95 9.49 -6.66
C LEU A 104 -9.61 9.61 -8.03
N GLU A 105 -8.92 9.21 -9.11
CA GLU A 105 -9.49 9.16 -10.47
C GLU A 105 -10.65 8.18 -10.56
N LEU A 106 -10.60 7.07 -9.83
CA LEU A 106 -11.67 6.07 -9.73
C LEU A 106 -12.85 6.51 -8.83
N GLY A 107 -12.71 7.63 -8.12
CA GLY A 107 -13.69 8.13 -7.18
C GLY A 107 -13.73 7.37 -5.86
N ASP A 108 -12.62 6.74 -5.47
CA ASP A 108 -12.49 6.05 -4.21
C ASP A 108 -12.26 7.07 -3.07
N ALA A 109 -13.06 6.97 -2.03
CA ALA A 109 -12.99 7.86 -0.87
C ALA A 109 -12.04 7.34 0.23
N SER A 110 -11.64 6.08 0.15
CA SER A 110 -10.76 5.43 1.11
C SER A 110 -9.79 4.47 0.43
N ILE A 111 -8.57 4.38 0.99
CA ILE A 111 -7.51 3.55 0.43
C ILE A 111 -6.67 2.90 1.53
N ALA A 112 -6.31 1.63 1.35
CA ALA A 112 -5.46 0.89 2.28
C ALA A 112 -4.20 0.36 1.60
N PHE A 113 -3.07 0.52 2.27
CA PHE A 113 -1.74 0.16 1.78
C PHE A 113 -1.06 -0.87 2.66
N PRO A 114 -0.27 -1.80 2.08
CA PRO A 114 0.77 -2.52 2.79
C PRO A 114 2.07 -1.68 2.83
N ALA A 115 3.08 -2.16 3.57
CA ALA A 115 4.44 -1.63 3.50
C ALA A 115 5.13 -2.10 2.19
N ILE A 116 4.99 -1.31 1.13
CA ILE A 116 5.51 -1.63 -0.20
C ILE A 116 7.04 -1.79 -0.15
N SER A 117 7.57 -2.81 -0.84
CA SER A 117 9.00 -3.15 -0.94
C SER A 117 9.69 -3.60 0.37
N CYS A 118 9.03 -3.56 1.52
CA CYS A 118 9.65 -3.89 2.82
C CYS A 118 9.69 -5.40 3.12
N GLY A 119 9.18 -6.24 2.25
CA GLY A 119 9.29 -7.70 2.31
C GLY A 119 10.52 -8.21 1.55
N VAL A 120 10.30 -9.13 0.59
CA VAL A 120 11.37 -9.76 -0.21
C VAL A 120 12.16 -8.77 -1.07
N TYR A 121 11.63 -7.60 -1.39
CA TYR A 121 12.35 -6.55 -2.11
C TYR A 121 13.37 -5.80 -1.25
N GLY A 122 13.41 -6.07 0.05
CA GLY A 122 14.51 -5.73 0.95
C GLY A 122 14.67 -4.24 1.27
N TYR A 123 13.64 -3.42 1.06
CA TYR A 123 13.71 -2.01 1.47
C TYR A 123 13.84 -1.93 3.00
N PRO A 124 14.79 -1.16 3.55
CA PRO A 124 14.93 -1.01 5.01
C PRO A 124 13.62 -0.52 5.61
N LEU A 125 13.12 -1.23 6.61
CA LEU A 125 11.74 -1.07 7.10
C LEU A 125 11.45 0.36 7.59
N GLU A 126 12.28 0.91 8.46
CA GLU A 126 12.09 2.25 9.03
C GLU A 126 12.09 3.32 7.93
N GLU A 127 13.04 3.25 6.99
CA GLU A 127 13.13 4.18 5.86
C GLU A 127 11.93 4.04 4.92
N GLY A 128 11.51 2.82 4.61
CA GLY A 128 10.33 2.55 3.77
C GLY A 128 9.04 3.04 4.40
N LEU A 129 8.88 2.88 5.72
CA LEU A 129 7.74 3.38 6.47
C LEU A 129 7.74 4.91 6.56
N THR A 130 8.92 5.53 6.68
CA THR A 130 9.06 6.99 6.62
C THR A 130 8.55 7.52 5.29
N VAL A 131 8.99 6.95 4.17
CA VAL A 131 8.51 7.31 2.83
C VAL A 131 7.00 7.14 2.71
N ALA A 132 6.48 5.99 3.15
CA ALA A 132 5.04 5.73 3.14
C ALA A 132 4.26 6.81 3.88
N LEU A 133 4.62 7.09 5.12
CA LEU A 133 3.91 8.03 5.99
C LEU A 133 3.99 9.48 5.46
N GLU A 134 5.15 9.92 4.97
CA GLU A 134 5.31 11.25 4.38
C GLU A 134 4.42 11.44 3.14
N VAL A 135 4.39 10.48 2.22
CA VAL A 135 3.53 10.58 1.04
C VAL A 135 2.06 10.47 1.41
N LEU A 136 1.68 9.47 2.21
CA LEU A 136 0.28 9.25 2.58
C LEU A 136 -0.30 10.41 3.40
N ALA A 137 0.51 11.05 4.25
CA ALA A 137 0.11 12.25 4.99
C ALA A 137 -0.26 13.40 4.05
N SER A 138 0.51 13.59 2.97
CA SER A 138 0.21 14.64 1.98
C SER A 138 -1.08 14.40 1.20
N TYR A 139 -1.52 13.13 1.08
CA TYR A 139 -2.77 12.74 0.41
C TYR A 139 -3.96 12.61 1.37
N ALA A 140 -3.72 12.43 2.66
CA ALA A 140 -4.77 12.19 3.66
C ALA A 140 -5.92 13.23 3.65
N PRO A 141 -5.69 14.55 3.38
CA PRO A 141 -6.77 15.52 3.26
C PRO A 141 -7.72 15.29 2.07
N ARG A 142 -7.28 14.58 1.05
CA ARG A 142 -8.07 14.27 -0.17
C ARG A 142 -8.93 13.02 -0.03
N PHE A 143 -8.74 12.24 1.03
CA PHE A 143 -9.48 11.01 1.33
C PHE A 143 -10.24 11.13 2.66
N GLN A 144 -11.34 10.42 2.78
CA GLN A 144 -12.00 10.22 4.07
C GLN A 144 -11.10 9.41 5.01
N ARG A 145 -10.44 8.37 4.46
CA ARG A 145 -9.56 7.48 5.22
C ARG A 145 -8.42 6.95 4.35
N VAL A 146 -7.21 7.06 4.86
CA VAL A 146 -6.00 6.40 4.33
C VAL A 146 -5.49 5.46 5.42
N VAL A 147 -5.20 4.22 5.08
CA VAL A 147 -4.74 3.18 6.01
C VAL A 147 -3.38 2.66 5.58
N LEU A 148 -2.44 2.60 6.51
CA LEU A 148 -1.22 1.82 6.38
C LEU A 148 -1.35 0.59 7.29
N ALA A 149 -1.52 -0.59 6.69
CA ALA A 149 -1.76 -1.85 7.37
C ALA A 149 -0.48 -2.69 7.44
N LEU A 150 -0.05 -3.04 8.65
CA LEU A 150 1.15 -3.82 8.92
C LEU A 150 0.74 -5.19 9.47
N PHE A 151 1.06 -6.25 8.72
CA PHE A 151 0.64 -7.60 9.10
C PHE A 151 1.35 -8.11 10.36
N LYS A 152 2.66 -7.87 10.47
CA LYS A 152 3.46 -8.33 11.61
C LYS A 152 3.49 -7.29 12.73
N SER A 153 3.38 -7.76 13.98
CA SER A 153 3.41 -6.89 15.17
C SER A 153 4.70 -6.07 15.27
N GLY A 154 5.85 -6.63 14.89
CA GLY A 154 7.13 -5.91 14.87
C GLY A 154 7.17 -4.80 13.83
N GLU A 155 6.60 -5.02 12.65
CA GLU A 155 6.47 -3.97 11.62
C GLU A 155 5.53 -2.86 12.08
N TYR A 156 4.43 -3.22 12.72
CA TYR A 156 3.48 -2.26 13.30
C TYR A 156 4.11 -1.42 14.40
N ALA A 157 4.92 -2.02 15.28
CA ALA A 157 5.64 -1.27 16.32
C ALA A 157 6.57 -0.21 15.71
N VAL A 158 7.36 -0.58 14.70
CA VAL A 158 8.24 0.37 13.99
C VAL A 158 7.41 1.47 13.31
N ALA A 159 6.30 1.12 12.67
CA ALA A 159 5.44 2.11 12.01
C ALA A 159 4.82 3.11 13.00
N ARG A 160 4.46 2.67 14.20
CA ARG A 160 4.00 3.56 15.29
C ARG A 160 5.08 4.55 15.71
N ASP A 161 6.30 4.06 15.91
CA ASP A 161 7.42 4.89 16.32
C ASP A 161 7.77 5.93 15.26
N VAL A 162 7.82 5.53 13.98
CA VAL A 162 8.04 6.44 12.85
C VAL A 162 6.92 7.48 12.77
N ALA A 163 5.66 7.06 12.87
CA ALA A 163 4.51 7.98 12.81
C ALA A 163 4.55 9.01 13.96
N ALA A 164 4.86 8.56 15.17
CA ALA A 164 4.98 9.45 16.34
C ALA A 164 6.17 10.42 16.25
N GLY A 165 7.23 10.03 15.53
CA GLY A 165 8.36 10.92 15.25
C GLY A 165 8.07 11.99 14.19
N LEU A 166 7.15 11.72 13.27
CA LEU A 166 6.83 12.62 12.16
C LEU A 166 5.64 13.54 12.46
N TYR A 167 4.64 13.04 13.18
CA TYR A 167 3.35 13.73 13.37
C TYR A 167 2.84 13.60 14.80
N PRO A 168 2.00 14.55 15.27
CA PRO A 168 1.16 14.30 16.44
C PRO A 168 0.26 13.09 16.19
N VAL A 169 0.20 12.18 17.14
CA VAL A 169 -0.57 10.93 17.02
C VAL A 169 -1.53 10.77 18.19
N ARG A 170 -2.60 10.04 17.96
CA ARG A 170 -3.54 9.61 19.01
C ARG A 170 -3.97 8.17 18.79
N GLU A 171 -4.29 7.48 19.85
CA GLU A 171 -4.90 6.15 19.74
C GLU A 171 -6.33 6.29 19.19
N GLY A 172 -6.66 5.43 18.25
CA GLY A 172 -7.99 5.28 17.67
C GLY A 172 -8.53 3.88 17.89
N PRO A 173 -9.80 3.61 17.54
CA PRO A 173 -10.44 2.31 17.77
C PRO A 173 -9.78 1.17 16.99
N GLU A 174 -9.13 1.45 15.89
CA GLU A 174 -8.51 0.44 15.01
C GLU A 174 -6.98 0.52 14.96
N GLY A 175 -6.38 1.50 15.65
CA GLY A 175 -4.94 1.72 15.66
C GLY A 175 -4.56 3.17 15.86
N LEU A 176 -3.34 3.54 15.47
CA LEU A 176 -2.81 4.89 15.62
C LEU A 176 -3.34 5.82 14.52
N VAL A 177 -3.80 7.00 14.91
CA VAL A 177 -4.22 8.06 13.98
C VAL A 177 -3.18 9.17 13.97
N ALA A 178 -2.57 9.42 12.82
CA ALA A 178 -1.67 10.54 12.61
C ALA A 178 -2.45 11.81 12.21
N GLN A 179 -2.11 12.91 12.85
CA GLN A 179 -2.66 14.24 12.57
C GLN A 179 -1.68 14.96 11.61
N ALA A 180 -1.78 14.64 10.34
CA ALA A 180 -0.95 15.18 9.29
C ALA A 180 -1.65 16.32 8.55
#